data_bd3cb19b3bd85e4a335ecf3d989a4697
#
_entry.id   bd3cb19b3bd85e4a335ecf3d989a4697
#
_cell.length_a   1.000
_cell.length_b   1.000
_cell.length_c   1.000
_cell.angle_alpha   90.00
_cell.angle_beta   90.00
_cell.angle_gamma   90.00
#
_symmetry.space_group_name_H-M   'P 1'
#
loop_
_entity.id
_entity.type
_entity.pdbx_description
1 polymer ?
#
loop_
_entity_poly.entity_id
_entity_poly.type
_entity_poly.pdbx_seq_one_letter_code
_entity_poly.pdbx_strand_id
1 'polypeptide(L)'
;MTEELLREIRNVRLVALDIDGTLMDADKRFPEVNCRSLQACEKRGMKLALISGRSFELMRGFARELGIHPILAACNGARIEAGENGPTISENTFTRAEAERVCRTLEDSGMYFNAYRRGKCYMGNPEVRPSLGPRYAHHIPGTIDDPRYPYETVCDRARLWGEGLDGVYKFVALGEAYDPGFDRLQAELSNMQLSVSSASKRNKEFMPSGVDKGYAVEVLCRELNIPQKQVMAFGDMTNDIPMLRAAGIPVAMENGEDSVKAVARLIAPDHNLGGVGLVLERHLLQKEN
;
A
#
# COMPACT_ATOMS: atom_id res chain seq x y z
N MET A 1 24.15 9.16 13.87
CA MET A 1 23.57 7.82 14.09
C MET A 1 24.29 7.20 15.28
N THR A 2 23.52 6.68 16.25
CA THR A 2 24.10 6.07 17.47
C THR A 2 24.59 4.65 17.21
N GLU A 3 25.55 4.17 18.04
CA GLU A 3 26.02 2.77 17.96
C GLU A 3 24.91 1.76 18.22
N GLU A 4 23.97 2.11 19.07
CA GLU A 4 22.78 1.32 19.39
C GLU A 4 21.93 1.09 18.13
N LEU A 5 21.60 2.17 17.40
CA LEU A 5 20.82 2.09 16.15
C LEU A 5 21.54 1.24 15.09
N LEU A 6 22.87 1.36 14.98
CA LEU A 6 23.66 0.52 14.06
C LEU A 6 23.56 -0.96 14.42
N ARG A 7 23.58 -1.29 15.73
CA ARG A 7 23.43 -2.67 16.21
C ARG A 7 22.05 -3.22 15.91
N GLU A 8 21.00 -2.41 16.10
CA GLU A 8 19.62 -2.80 15.79
C GLU A 8 19.47 -3.07 14.27
N ILE A 9 20.01 -2.18 13.41
CA ILE A 9 19.97 -2.33 11.96
C ILE A 9 20.60 -3.65 11.51
N ARG A 10 21.73 -4.05 12.10
CA ARG A 10 22.39 -5.33 11.77
C ARG A 10 21.53 -6.57 12.09
N ASN A 11 20.56 -6.42 12.99
CA ASN A 11 19.62 -7.48 13.38
C ASN A 11 18.32 -7.51 12.56
N VAL A 12 18.20 -6.67 11.52
CA VAL A 12 17.03 -6.63 10.64
C VAL A 12 16.86 -7.95 9.90
N ARG A 13 15.64 -8.49 9.93
CA ARG A 13 15.28 -9.74 9.26
C ARG A 13 14.11 -9.55 8.29
N LEU A 14 13.33 -8.49 8.43
CA LEU A 14 12.22 -8.13 7.56
C LEU A 14 12.37 -6.67 7.13
N VAL A 15 12.26 -6.43 5.82
CA VAL A 15 12.16 -5.09 5.23
C VAL A 15 10.75 -4.92 4.68
N ALA A 16 10.00 -4.00 5.24
CA ALA A 16 8.64 -3.65 4.85
C ALA A 16 8.66 -2.35 4.02
N LEU A 17 8.04 -2.36 2.86
CA LEU A 17 8.24 -1.36 1.82
C LEU A 17 6.90 -0.88 1.27
N ASP A 18 6.64 0.42 1.36
CA ASP A 18 5.65 1.04 0.50
C ASP A 18 6.19 1.18 -0.94
N ILE A 19 5.31 1.46 -1.88
CA ILE A 19 5.63 1.49 -3.32
C ILE A 19 5.65 2.92 -3.85
N ASP A 20 4.52 3.62 -3.79
CA ASP A 20 4.33 4.92 -4.43
C ASP A 20 4.97 6.04 -3.62
N GLY A 21 5.95 6.77 -4.17
CA GLY A 21 6.70 7.79 -3.44
C GLY A 21 7.77 7.22 -2.52
N THR A 22 7.93 5.89 -2.48
CA THR A 22 8.94 5.18 -1.69
C THR A 22 9.89 4.37 -2.58
N LEU A 23 9.40 3.30 -3.23
CA LEU A 23 10.20 2.47 -4.13
C LEU A 23 10.24 2.99 -5.56
N MET A 24 9.14 3.59 -6.04
CA MET A 24 9.01 4.11 -7.41
C MET A 24 9.39 5.59 -7.46
N ASP A 25 10.05 6.00 -8.55
CA ASP A 25 10.30 7.41 -8.89
C ASP A 25 9.03 8.12 -9.40
N ALA A 26 9.15 9.42 -9.72
CA ALA A 26 8.05 10.22 -10.23
C ALA A 26 7.54 9.75 -11.62
N ASP A 27 8.39 9.06 -12.39
CA ASP A 27 8.06 8.49 -13.70
C ASP A 27 7.44 7.09 -13.60
N LYS A 28 7.15 6.62 -12.38
CA LYS A 28 6.63 5.28 -12.08
C LYS A 28 7.55 4.14 -12.52
N ARG A 29 8.86 4.33 -12.34
CA ARG A 29 9.90 3.32 -12.56
C ARG A 29 10.57 2.97 -11.23
N PHE A 30 11.16 1.80 -11.17
CA PHE A 30 11.99 1.41 -10.04
C PHE A 30 13.45 1.81 -10.30
N PRO A 31 14.05 2.74 -9.53
CA PRO A 31 15.46 3.06 -9.64
C PRO A 31 16.32 1.79 -9.52
N GLU A 32 17.34 1.67 -10.37
CA GLU A 32 18.19 0.47 -10.43
C GLU A 32 18.83 0.13 -9.07
N VAL A 33 19.19 1.16 -8.29
CA VAL A 33 19.75 0.97 -6.95
C VAL A 33 18.75 0.27 -6.01
N ASN A 34 17.44 0.55 -6.12
CA ASN A 34 16.43 -0.15 -5.35
C ASN A 34 16.37 -1.63 -5.75
N CYS A 35 16.32 -1.92 -7.06
CA CYS A 35 16.26 -3.29 -7.57
C CYS A 35 17.45 -4.14 -7.07
N ARG A 36 18.69 -3.67 -7.32
CA ARG A 36 19.89 -4.44 -6.94
C ARG A 36 20.03 -4.61 -5.43
N SER A 37 19.66 -3.59 -4.65
CA SER A 37 19.78 -3.66 -3.19
C SER A 37 18.76 -4.59 -2.57
N LEU A 38 17.50 -4.59 -3.05
CA LEU A 38 16.47 -5.53 -2.61
C LEU A 38 16.84 -6.98 -2.97
N GLN A 39 17.31 -7.21 -4.19
CA GLN A 39 17.81 -8.53 -4.61
C GLN A 39 18.99 -8.99 -3.74
N ALA A 40 19.88 -8.09 -3.34
CA ALA A 40 20.98 -8.40 -2.44
C ALA A 40 20.51 -8.72 -1.02
N CYS A 41 19.51 -8.02 -0.50
CA CYS A 41 18.86 -8.34 0.77
C CYS A 41 18.24 -9.74 0.75
N GLU A 42 17.47 -10.05 -0.32
CA GLU A 42 16.86 -11.36 -0.49
C GLU A 42 17.90 -12.49 -0.55
N LYS A 43 18.99 -12.31 -1.31
CA LYS A 43 20.12 -13.25 -1.38
C LYS A 43 20.79 -13.48 -0.02
N ARG A 44 20.73 -12.51 0.89
CA ARG A 44 21.23 -12.65 2.28
C ARG A 44 20.21 -13.29 3.23
N GLY A 45 19.06 -13.73 2.71
CA GLY A 45 18.01 -14.41 3.47
C GLY A 45 17.08 -13.46 4.24
N MET A 46 17.15 -12.14 4.01
CA MET A 46 16.20 -11.20 4.58
C MET A 46 14.84 -11.40 3.93
N LYS A 47 13.78 -11.29 4.73
CA LYS A 47 12.41 -11.28 4.21
C LYS A 47 12.08 -9.89 3.70
N LEU A 48 11.45 -9.83 2.53
CA LEU A 48 10.95 -8.59 1.93
C LEU A 48 9.43 -8.62 1.92
N ALA A 49 8.80 -7.50 2.21
CA ALA A 49 7.36 -7.34 2.10
C ALA A 49 7.03 -6.04 1.37
N LEU A 50 6.25 -6.12 0.30
CA LEU A 50 5.62 -4.96 -0.32
C LEU A 50 4.26 -4.75 0.35
N ILE A 51 4.03 -3.56 0.92
CA ILE A 51 2.80 -3.21 1.64
C ILE A 51 2.23 -1.95 1.03
N SER A 52 1.12 -2.08 0.29
CA SER A 52 0.57 -0.97 -0.48
C SER A 52 -0.96 -0.95 -0.52
N GLY A 53 -1.51 0.24 -0.78
CA GLY A 53 -2.92 0.39 -1.13
C GLY A 53 -3.29 -0.20 -2.50
N ARG A 54 -2.32 -0.63 -3.30
CA ARG A 54 -2.51 -1.23 -4.62
C ARG A 54 -3.20 -2.59 -4.54
N SER A 55 -3.85 -3.00 -5.65
CA SER A 55 -4.40 -4.36 -5.77
C SER A 55 -3.28 -5.41 -5.82
N PHE A 56 -3.62 -6.63 -5.46
CA PHE A 56 -2.68 -7.74 -5.46
C PHE A 56 -2.08 -8.00 -6.85
N GLU A 57 -2.90 -7.88 -7.88
CA GLU A 57 -2.52 -8.11 -9.28
C GLU A 57 -1.44 -7.11 -9.74
N LEU A 58 -1.56 -5.84 -9.36
CA LEU A 58 -0.53 -4.83 -9.64
C LEU A 58 0.76 -5.11 -8.88
N MET A 59 0.65 -5.48 -7.61
CA MET A 59 1.82 -5.76 -6.77
C MET A 59 2.63 -6.96 -7.26
N ARG A 60 1.96 -8.00 -7.82
CA ARG A 60 2.63 -9.12 -8.49
C ARG A 60 3.51 -8.64 -9.63
N GLY A 61 3.01 -7.72 -10.46
CA GLY A 61 3.78 -7.12 -11.54
C GLY A 61 4.99 -6.38 -11.03
N PHE A 62 4.84 -5.58 -10.00
CA PHE A 62 5.96 -4.83 -9.40
C PHE A 62 7.03 -5.75 -8.79
N ALA A 63 6.64 -6.85 -8.16
CA ALA A 63 7.60 -7.84 -7.66
C ALA A 63 8.46 -8.43 -8.79
N ARG A 64 7.84 -8.71 -9.94
CA ARG A 64 8.55 -9.19 -11.15
C ARG A 64 9.50 -8.11 -11.70
N GLU A 65 9.07 -6.85 -11.80
CA GLU A 65 9.92 -5.75 -12.27
C GLU A 65 11.12 -5.52 -11.35
N LEU A 66 10.93 -5.64 -10.04
CA LEU A 66 12.00 -5.56 -9.05
C LEU A 66 12.94 -6.79 -9.06
N GLY A 67 12.50 -7.90 -9.66
CA GLY A 67 13.25 -9.15 -9.68
C GLY A 67 13.43 -9.80 -8.30
N ILE A 68 12.40 -9.71 -7.44
CA ILE A 68 12.38 -10.23 -6.08
C ILE A 68 11.11 -11.08 -5.83
N HIS A 69 11.12 -11.87 -4.74
CA HIS A 69 10.01 -12.74 -4.34
C HIS A 69 9.46 -12.31 -2.95
N PRO A 70 8.90 -11.09 -2.83
CA PRO A 70 8.46 -10.54 -1.57
C PRO A 70 7.14 -11.14 -1.13
N ILE A 71 6.81 -11.04 0.14
CA ILE A 71 5.45 -11.14 0.62
C ILE A 71 4.67 -9.92 0.12
N LEU A 72 3.44 -10.13 -0.32
CA LEU A 72 2.60 -9.09 -0.88
C LEU A 72 1.42 -8.79 0.05
N ALA A 73 1.38 -7.59 0.63
CA ALA A 73 0.28 -7.10 1.45
C ALA A 73 -0.46 -5.99 0.68
N ALA A 74 -1.48 -6.40 -0.05
CA ALA A 74 -2.29 -5.57 -0.93
C ALA A 74 -3.47 -4.91 -0.19
N CYS A 75 -4.05 -3.87 -0.80
CA CYS A 75 -5.19 -3.14 -0.25
C CYS A 75 -4.95 -2.70 1.21
N ASN A 76 -3.78 -2.12 1.49
CA ASN A 76 -3.32 -1.71 2.84
C ASN A 76 -3.28 -2.86 3.86
N GLY A 77 -3.03 -4.10 3.43
CA GLY A 77 -2.97 -5.27 4.32
C GLY A 77 -4.25 -6.08 4.39
N ALA A 78 -5.31 -5.72 3.66
CA ALA A 78 -6.53 -6.51 3.63
C ALA A 78 -6.32 -7.91 3.03
N ARG A 79 -5.34 -8.06 2.14
CA ARG A 79 -4.94 -9.35 1.56
C ARG A 79 -3.43 -9.49 1.62
N ILE A 80 -2.95 -10.53 2.29
CA ILE A 80 -1.53 -10.83 2.47
C ILE A 80 -1.25 -12.24 1.93
N GLU A 81 -0.30 -12.37 1.01
CA GLU A 81 0.10 -13.64 0.41
C GLU A 81 1.62 -13.84 0.46
N ALA A 82 2.05 -15.08 0.63
CA ALA A 82 3.46 -15.46 0.67
C ALA A 82 4.08 -15.47 -0.74
N GLY A 83 4.15 -14.30 -1.35
CA GLY A 83 4.66 -14.11 -2.70
C GLY A 83 3.57 -14.21 -3.79
N GLU A 84 4.01 -14.19 -5.03
CA GLU A 84 3.13 -14.11 -6.20
C GLU A 84 2.16 -15.29 -6.37
N ASN A 85 2.62 -16.49 -6.04
CA ASN A 85 1.87 -17.73 -6.19
C ASN A 85 1.85 -18.52 -4.87
N GLY A 86 2.16 -17.87 -3.77
CA GLY A 86 2.19 -18.48 -2.45
C GLY A 86 0.79 -18.60 -1.83
N PRO A 87 0.69 -19.25 -0.68
CA PRO A 87 -0.56 -19.33 0.06
C PRO A 87 -0.97 -17.96 0.61
N THR A 88 -2.27 -17.77 0.79
CA THR A 88 -2.83 -16.64 1.52
C THR A 88 -2.44 -16.76 2.99
N ILE A 89 -1.79 -15.72 3.52
CA ILE A 89 -1.40 -15.60 4.93
C ILE A 89 -2.55 -15.01 5.73
N SER A 90 -3.18 -13.95 5.20
CA SER A 90 -4.32 -13.26 5.84
C SER A 90 -5.23 -12.67 4.78
N GLU A 91 -6.52 -12.71 5.02
CA GLU A 91 -7.53 -12.13 4.15
C GLU A 91 -8.65 -11.52 5.00
N ASN A 92 -8.88 -10.22 4.83
CA ASN A 92 -9.92 -9.48 5.53
C ASN A 92 -10.78 -8.76 4.49
N THR A 93 -12.05 -9.06 4.49
CA THR A 93 -13.04 -8.44 3.60
C THR A 93 -14.16 -7.84 4.41
N PHE A 94 -14.84 -6.89 3.83
CA PHE A 94 -16.13 -6.46 4.35
C PHE A 94 -17.11 -7.64 4.38
N THR A 95 -17.96 -7.70 5.39
CA THR A 95 -19.19 -8.48 5.31
C THR A 95 -20.08 -7.90 4.22
N ARG A 96 -20.99 -8.70 3.66
CA ARG A 96 -21.91 -8.23 2.64
C ARG A 96 -22.70 -7.00 3.10
N ALA A 97 -23.20 -6.99 4.33
CA ALA A 97 -23.99 -5.90 4.90
C ALA A 97 -23.16 -4.62 5.05
N GLU A 98 -21.91 -4.72 5.48
CA GLU A 98 -21.00 -3.56 5.55
C GLU A 98 -20.69 -3.02 4.16
N ALA A 99 -20.37 -3.91 3.20
CA ALA A 99 -20.10 -3.52 1.81
C ALA A 99 -21.29 -2.80 1.16
N GLU A 100 -22.51 -3.30 1.37
CA GLU A 100 -23.74 -2.65 0.89
C GLU A 100 -23.91 -1.26 1.49
N ARG A 101 -23.65 -1.10 2.77
CA ARG A 101 -23.78 0.19 3.45
C ARG A 101 -22.75 1.19 2.93
N VAL A 102 -21.47 0.80 2.83
CA VAL A 102 -20.41 1.65 2.29
C VAL A 102 -20.72 2.02 0.84
N CYS A 103 -21.10 1.03 0.01
CA CYS A 103 -21.42 1.25 -1.39
C CYS A 103 -22.58 2.24 -1.57
N ARG A 104 -23.66 2.11 -0.78
CA ARG A 104 -24.80 3.03 -0.80
C ARG A 104 -24.39 4.45 -0.44
N THR A 105 -23.65 4.64 0.65
CA THR A 105 -23.15 5.95 1.07
C THR A 105 -22.27 6.59 -0.01
N LEU A 106 -21.41 5.79 -0.68
CA LEU A 106 -20.58 6.26 -1.79
C LEU A 106 -21.41 6.63 -3.02
N GLU A 107 -22.41 5.82 -3.40
CA GLU A 107 -23.33 6.16 -4.51
C GLU A 107 -24.10 7.46 -4.22
N ASP A 108 -24.67 7.58 -3.01
CA ASP A 108 -25.47 8.73 -2.59
C ASP A 108 -24.64 10.03 -2.52
N SER A 109 -23.33 9.90 -2.27
CA SER A 109 -22.41 11.05 -2.28
C SER A 109 -22.18 11.65 -3.67
N GLY A 110 -22.48 10.90 -4.74
CA GLY A 110 -22.19 11.28 -6.12
C GLY A 110 -20.69 11.26 -6.48
N MET A 111 -19.80 10.81 -5.60
CA MET A 111 -18.37 10.71 -5.89
C MET A 111 -18.07 9.45 -6.71
N TYR A 112 -17.09 9.55 -7.62
CA TYR A 112 -16.55 8.37 -8.27
C TYR A 112 -15.85 7.49 -7.23
N PHE A 113 -16.07 6.18 -7.29
CA PHE A 113 -15.40 5.24 -6.38
C PHE A 113 -15.09 3.90 -7.05
N ASN A 114 -14.17 3.19 -6.42
CA ASN A 114 -13.78 1.83 -6.78
C ASN A 114 -14.00 0.90 -5.59
N ALA A 115 -14.53 -0.31 -5.87
CA ALA A 115 -14.61 -1.42 -4.93
C ALA A 115 -13.65 -2.52 -5.40
N TYR A 116 -12.63 -2.81 -4.61
CA TYR A 116 -11.58 -3.77 -4.94
C TYR A 116 -11.88 -5.13 -4.33
N ARG A 117 -11.86 -6.15 -5.19
CA ARG A 117 -11.94 -7.56 -4.78
C ARG A 117 -10.90 -8.41 -5.54
N ARG A 118 -10.85 -9.70 -5.26
CA ARG A 118 -9.91 -10.61 -5.91
C ARG A 118 -10.06 -10.57 -7.44
N GLY A 119 -9.01 -10.12 -8.14
CA GLY A 119 -8.92 -10.08 -9.60
C GLY A 119 -9.83 -9.07 -10.29
N LYS A 120 -10.63 -8.28 -9.53
CA LYS A 120 -11.62 -7.37 -10.12
C LYS A 120 -11.73 -6.05 -9.37
N CYS A 121 -12.03 -5.00 -10.11
CA CYS A 121 -12.41 -3.70 -9.59
C CYS A 121 -13.76 -3.29 -10.15
N TYR A 122 -14.70 -3.00 -9.28
CA TYR A 122 -16.01 -2.48 -9.65
C TYR A 122 -16.01 -0.96 -9.48
N MET A 123 -16.50 -0.24 -10.50
CA MET A 123 -16.59 1.20 -10.51
C MET A 123 -18.01 1.64 -10.17
N GLY A 124 -18.14 2.55 -9.19
CA GLY A 124 -19.39 3.24 -8.88
C GLY A 124 -19.34 4.68 -9.38
N ASN A 125 -20.50 5.21 -9.78
CA ASN A 125 -20.68 6.54 -10.37
C ASN A 125 -19.68 6.80 -11.54
N PRO A 126 -19.59 5.90 -12.52
CA PRO A 126 -18.56 5.98 -13.58
C PRO A 126 -18.70 7.23 -14.47
N GLU A 127 -19.88 7.83 -14.54
CA GLU A 127 -20.18 9.05 -15.28
C GLU A 127 -19.42 10.28 -14.72
N VAL A 128 -19.04 10.26 -13.44
CA VAL A 128 -18.27 11.35 -12.80
C VAL A 128 -16.76 11.24 -13.12
N ARG A 129 -16.29 10.09 -13.55
CA ARG A 129 -14.85 9.83 -13.81
C ARG A 129 -14.19 10.86 -14.73
N PRO A 130 -14.80 11.31 -15.84
CA PRO A 130 -14.17 12.29 -16.73
C PRO A 130 -13.87 13.64 -16.06
N SER A 131 -14.67 14.05 -15.08
CA SER A 131 -14.48 15.31 -14.35
C SER A 131 -13.25 15.33 -13.46
N LEU A 132 -12.71 14.16 -13.11
CA LEU A 132 -11.50 14.01 -12.30
C LEU A 132 -10.20 14.34 -13.07
N GLY A 133 -10.33 14.72 -14.37
CA GLY A 133 -9.24 15.15 -15.24
C GLY A 133 -8.49 14.02 -15.94
N PRO A 134 -7.51 14.39 -16.81
CA PRO A 134 -6.84 13.44 -17.71
C PRO A 134 -6.18 12.26 -16.99
N ARG A 135 -5.74 12.45 -15.74
CA ARG A 135 -5.08 11.42 -14.94
C ARG A 135 -5.97 10.19 -14.71
N TYR A 136 -7.30 10.38 -14.67
CA TYR A 136 -8.27 9.30 -14.46
C TYR A 136 -9.01 8.93 -15.74
N ALA A 137 -8.93 9.78 -16.77
CA ALA A 137 -9.52 9.54 -18.07
C ALA A 137 -8.65 8.67 -19.00
N HIS A 138 -7.32 8.66 -18.75
CA HIS A 138 -6.36 7.94 -19.57
C HIS A 138 -5.62 6.88 -18.76
N HIS A 139 -5.11 5.88 -19.47
CA HIS A 139 -4.24 4.85 -18.93
C HIS A 139 -2.99 5.45 -18.27
N ILE A 140 -2.77 5.14 -17.00
CA ILE A 140 -1.59 5.58 -16.24
C ILE A 140 -0.85 4.32 -15.79
N PRO A 141 0.46 4.19 -16.09
CA PRO A 141 1.26 3.06 -15.63
C PRO A 141 1.11 2.81 -14.12
N GLY A 142 0.90 1.55 -13.75
CA GLY A 142 0.69 1.16 -12.35
C GLY A 142 -0.71 1.48 -11.79
N THR A 143 -1.69 1.84 -12.63
CA THR A 143 -3.11 1.94 -12.27
C THR A 143 -3.85 0.65 -12.64
N ILE A 144 -5.13 0.53 -12.22
CA ILE A 144 -5.95 -0.62 -12.57
C ILE A 144 -6.15 -0.81 -14.08
N ASP A 145 -5.97 0.25 -14.87
CA ASP A 145 -6.09 0.20 -16.33
C ASP A 145 -4.74 -0.05 -17.03
N ASP A 146 -3.68 -0.42 -16.29
CA ASP A 146 -2.36 -0.68 -16.88
C ASP A 146 -2.35 -2.03 -17.61
N PRO A 147 -2.17 -2.07 -18.96
CA PRO A 147 -2.18 -3.32 -19.72
C PRO A 147 -1.06 -4.29 -19.35
N ARG A 148 -0.01 -3.81 -18.69
CA ARG A 148 1.08 -4.67 -18.19
C ARG A 148 0.61 -5.58 -17.06
N TYR A 149 -0.48 -5.19 -16.38
CA TYR A 149 -1.03 -5.86 -15.21
C TYR A 149 -2.54 -6.04 -15.38
N PRO A 150 -2.96 -7.04 -16.16
CA PRO A 150 -4.37 -7.24 -16.49
C PRO A 150 -5.19 -7.45 -15.22
N TYR A 151 -6.20 -6.62 -15.08
CA TYR A 151 -7.11 -6.57 -13.95
C TYR A 151 -8.50 -6.26 -14.47
N GLU A 152 -9.49 -7.10 -14.18
CA GLU A 152 -10.83 -6.89 -14.70
C GLU A 152 -11.48 -5.68 -14.06
N THR A 153 -11.90 -4.73 -14.88
CA THR A 153 -12.63 -3.53 -14.48
C THR A 153 -14.09 -3.64 -14.89
N VAL A 154 -15.01 -3.47 -13.96
CA VAL A 154 -16.45 -3.64 -14.16
C VAL A 154 -17.18 -2.33 -13.91
N CYS A 155 -17.79 -1.77 -14.97
CA CYS A 155 -18.57 -0.52 -14.93
C CYS A 155 -20.09 -0.81 -14.99
N ASP A 156 -20.54 -1.88 -14.37
CA ASP A 156 -21.92 -2.32 -14.38
C ASP A 156 -22.50 -2.29 -12.95
N ARG A 157 -23.48 -1.39 -12.72
CA ARG A 157 -24.10 -1.22 -11.40
C ARG A 157 -24.80 -2.48 -10.92
N ALA A 158 -25.48 -3.22 -11.80
CA ALA A 158 -26.17 -4.45 -11.41
C ALA A 158 -25.15 -5.52 -10.96
N ARG A 159 -24.02 -5.64 -11.66
CA ARG A 159 -22.93 -6.52 -11.24
C ARG A 159 -22.25 -6.03 -9.96
N LEU A 160 -22.06 -4.73 -9.76
CA LEU A 160 -21.54 -4.19 -8.51
C LEU A 160 -22.45 -4.60 -7.33
N TRP A 161 -23.73 -4.34 -7.41
CA TRP A 161 -24.70 -4.69 -6.36
C TRP A 161 -24.97 -6.20 -6.24
N GLY A 162 -24.77 -6.96 -7.32
CA GLY A 162 -24.82 -8.40 -7.31
C GLY A 162 -23.58 -9.01 -6.69
N GLU A 163 -22.67 -9.48 -7.53
CA GLU A 163 -21.43 -10.17 -7.11
C GLU A 163 -20.37 -9.23 -6.55
N GLY A 164 -20.39 -7.94 -6.95
CA GLY A 164 -19.30 -7.00 -6.70
C GLY A 164 -19.08 -6.66 -5.23
N LEU A 165 -20.09 -6.79 -4.39
CA LEU A 165 -20.03 -6.52 -2.96
C LEU A 165 -19.62 -7.72 -2.10
N ASP A 166 -19.41 -8.90 -2.70
CA ASP A 166 -18.93 -10.07 -1.99
C ASP A 166 -17.40 -10.11 -1.96
N GLY A 167 -16.82 -10.13 -0.78
CA GLY A 167 -15.37 -10.23 -0.62
C GLY A 167 -14.62 -8.95 -1.04
N VAL A 168 -15.19 -7.77 -0.77
CA VAL A 168 -14.53 -6.49 -1.00
C VAL A 168 -13.44 -6.27 0.05
N TYR A 169 -12.24 -5.99 -0.41
CA TYR A 169 -11.09 -5.65 0.45
C TYR A 169 -11.04 -4.17 0.81
N LYS A 170 -11.41 -3.32 -0.15
CA LYS A 170 -11.26 -1.87 -0.03
C LYS A 170 -12.23 -1.14 -0.94
N PHE A 171 -12.80 -0.04 -0.44
CA PHE A 171 -13.41 1.00 -1.25
C PHE A 171 -12.49 2.21 -1.33
N VAL A 172 -12.46 2.88 -2.48
CA VAL A 172 -11.70 4.11 -2.69
C VAL A 172 -12.63 5.15 -3.33
N ALA A 173 -12.93 6.20 -2.59
CA ALA A 173 -13.56 7.40 -3.15
C ALA A 173 -12.47 8.28 -3.78
N LEU A 174 -12.75 8.83 -4.95
CA LEU A 174 -11.86 9.69 -5.72
C LEU A 174 -12.55 11.02 -6.01
N GLY A 175 -11.81 12.12 -5.87
CA GLY A 175 -12.31 13.47 -6.07
C GLY A 175 -11.20 14.46 -6.41
N GLU A 176 -11.54 15.73 -6.38
CA GLU A 176 -10.57 16.82 -6.45
C GLU A 176 -9.74 16.88 -5.16
N ALA A 177 -8.58 17.54 -5.22
CA ALA A 177 -7.73 17.69 -4.05
C ALA A 177 -8.48 18.48 -2.96
N TYR A 178 -8.53 17.91 -1.74
CA TYR A 178 -9.24 18.48 -0.59
C TYR A 178 -10.78 18.60 -0.77
N ASP A 179 -11.37 17.70 -1.56
CA ASP A 179 -12.82 17.68 -1.72
C ASP A 179 -13.51 17.50 -0.35
N PRO A 180 -14.40 18.44 0.07
CA PRO A 180 -15.11 18.35 1.35
C PRO A 180 -16.06 17.14 1.41
N GLY A 181 -16.34 16.49 0.30
CA GLY A 181 -17.07 15.23 0.22
C GLY A 181 -16.37 14.11 0.98
N PHE A 182 -15.04 14.10 1.05
CA PHE A 182 -14.29 13.10 1.81
C PHE A 182 -14.57 13.14 3.30
N ASP A 183 -14.65 14.33 3.88
CA ASP A 183 -14.96 14.49 5.32
C ASP A 183 -16.40 14.12 5.62
N ARG A 184 -17.33 14.46 4.72
CA ARG A 184 -18.74 14.04 4.81
C ARG A 184 -18.87 12.52 4.77
N LEU A 185 -18.25 11.85 3.80
CA LEU A 185 -18.21 10.38 3.72
C LEU A 185 -17.67 9.74 5.01
N GLN A 186 -16.56 10.26 5.52
CA GLN A 186 -15.95 9.75 6.74
C GLN A 186 -16.89 9.94 7.94
N ALA A 187 -17.58 11.07 8.05
CA ALA A 187 -18.55 11.34 9.11
C ALA A 187 -19.76 10.39 9.03
N GLU A 188 -20.32 10.19 7.83
CA GLU A 188 -21.47 9.30 7.62
C GLU A 188 -21.14 7.82 7.92
N LEU A 189 -19.90 7.39 7.66
CA LEU A 189 -19.42 6.03 7.91
C LEU A 189 -18.77 5.86 9.30
N SER A 190 -18.71 6.91 10.12
CA SER A 190 -17.97 6.92 11.41
C SER A 190 -18.44 5.85 12.40
N ASN A 191 -19.72 5.49 12.38
CA ASN A 191 -20.31 4.48 13.25
C ASN A 191 -20.01 3.02 12.83
N MET A 192 -19.33 2.81 11.70
CA MET A 192 -18.95 1.48 11.21
C MET A 192 -17.57 1.03 11.71
N GLN A 193 -16.83 1.90 12.42
CA GLN A 193 -15.48 1.61 12.91
C GLN A 193 -14.50 1.16 11.81
N LEU A 194 -14.66 1.67 10.59
CA LEU A 194 -13.80 1.33 9.47
C LEU A 194 -12.37 1.86 9.68
N SER A 195 -11.39 1.16 9.11
CA SER A 195 -10.07 1.72 8.91
C SER A 195 -10.14 2.69 7.72
N VAL A 196 -9.73 3.94 7.95
CA VAL A 196 -9.78 5.01 6.94
C VAL A 196 -8.38 5.54 6.70
N SER A 197 -7.98 5.66 5.45
CA SER A 197 -6.69 6.22 5.05
C SER A 197 -6.81 7.07 3.78
N SER A 198 -5.71 7.70 3.41
CA SER A 198 -5.57 8.43 2.16
C SER A 198 -4.14 8.26 1.65
N ALA A 199 -4.00 7.83 0.41
CA ALA A 199 -2.71 7.75 -0.29
C ALA A 199 -2.44 9.02 -1.12
N SER A 200 -3.34 9.99 -1.09
CA SER A 200 -3.19 11.31 -1.72
C SER A 200 -4.29 12.25 -1.23
N LYS A 201 -4.14 13.54 -1.54
CA LYS A 201 -5.17 14.57 -1.26
C LYS A 201 -6.45 14.42 -2.12
N ARG A 202 -6.48 13.47 -3.03
CA ARG A 202 -7.55 13.22 -4.02
C ARG A 202 -8.29 11.92 -3.80
N ASN A 203 -8.01 11.21 -2.70
CA ASN A 203 -8.70 9.98 -2.38
C ASN A 203 -8.99 9.82 -0.89
N LYS A 204 -10.00 9.03 -0.62
CA LYS A 204 -10.26 8.47 0.70
C LYS A 204 -10.49 6.97 0.54
N GLU A 205 -9.81 6.19 1.36
CA GLU A 205 -9.83 4.73 1.33
C GLU A 205 -10.51 4.19 2.57
N PHE A 206 -11.39 3.22 2.39
CA PHE A 206 -12.12 2.54 3.46
C PHE A 206 -11.80 1.06 3.41
N MET A 207 -11.33 0.51 4.51
CA MET A 207 -11.03 -0.90 4.72
C MET A 207 -11.84 -1.45 5.89
N PRO A 208 -11.97 -2.77 6.02
CA PRO A 208 -12.53 -3.39 7.22
C PRO A 208 -11.82 -2.90 8.49
N SER A 209 -12.53 -2.95 9.61
CA SER A 209 -12.02 -2.51 10.92
C SER A 209 -10.66 -3.15 11.25
N GLY A 210 -9.72 -2.34 11.73
CA GLY A 210 -8.39 -2.79 12.14
C GLY A 210 -7.43 -3.12 11.00
N VAL A 211 -7.83 -2.95 9.73
CA VAL A 211 -6.97 -3.24 8.57
C VAL A 211 -6.28 -1.97 8.11
N ASP A 212 -4.97 -1.92 8.26
CA ASP A 212 -4.07 -0.89 7.76
C ASP A 212 -2.67 -1.48 7.47
N LYS A 213 -1.72 -0.64 7.05
CA LYS A 213 -0.36 -1.11 6.77
C LYS A 213 0.41 -1.58 8.03
N GLY A 214 0.03 -1.09 9.20
CA GLY A 214 0.59 -1.55 10.49
C GLY A 214 0.11 -2.96 10.84
N TYR A 215 -1.19 -3.23 10.66
CA TYR A 215 -1.74 -4.59 10.75
C TYR A 215 -0.97 -5.59 9.88
N ALA A 216 -0.62 -5.20 8.66
CA ALA A 216 0.17 -6.08 7.79
C ALA A 216 1.52 -6.43 8.42
N VAL A 217 2.25 -5.47 8.99
CA VAL A 217 3.53 -5.73 9.69
C VAL A 217 3.32 -6.65 10.90
N GLU A 218 2.27 -6.44 11.69
CA GLU A 218 1.96 -7.27 12.85
C GLU A 218 1.68 -8.73 12.47
N VAL A 219 0.87 -8.93 11.42
CA VAL A 219 0.62 -10.26 10.86
C VAL A 219 1.92 -10.91 10.42
N LEU A 220 2.76 -10.19 9.66
CA LEU A 220 4.03 -10.73 9.17
C LEU A 220 4.99 -11.06 10.30
N CYS A 221 5.09 -10.24 11.33
CA CYS A 221 5.90 -10.52 12.51
C CYS A 221 5.48 -11.82 13.20
N ARG A 222 4.18 -12.03 13.36
CA ARG A 222 3.62 -13.26 13.97
C ARG A 222 3.89 -14.49 13.11
N GLU A 223 3.55 -14.44 11.82
CA GLU A 223 3.65 -15.58 10.92
C GLU A 223 5.09 -16.01 10.62
N LEU A 224 6.01 -15.03 10.56
CA LEU A 224 7.44 -15.28 10.31
C LEU A 224 8.25 -15.52 11.58
N ASN A 225 7.64 -15.36 12.77
CA ASN A 225 8.33 -15.36 14.04
C ASN A 225 9.53 -14.38 14.05
N ILE A 226 9.26 -13.14 13.59
CA ILE A 226 10.20 -12.03 13.56
C ILE A 226 9.68 -10.94 14.50
N PRO A 227 10.39 -10.57 15.57
CA PRO A 227 9.97 -9.51 16.44
C PRO A 227 10.00 -8.14 15.72
N GLN A 228 9.06 -7.26 16.03
CA GLN A 228 8.93 -5.93 15.40
C GLN A 228 10.25 -5.12 15.43
N LYS A 229 11.06 -5.26 16.50
CA LYS A 229 12.39 -4.62 16.60
C LYS A 229 13.38 -5.03 15.50
N GLN A 230 13.12 -6.13 14.79
CA GLN A 230 13.91 -6.62 13.66
C GLN A 230 13.27 -6.30 12.31
N VAL A 231 12.30 -5.40 12.28
CA VAL A 231 11.65 -4.90 11.07
C VAL A 231 12.19 -3.50 10.75
N MET A 232 12.65 -3.30 9.53
CA MET A 232 12.90 -1.98 8.94
C MET A 232 11.76 -1.66 7.97
N ALA A 233 11.10 -0.51 8.12
CA ALA A 233 9.97 -0.13 7.27
C ALA A 233 10.22 1.22 6.61
N PHE A 234 9.84 1.35 5.33
CA PHE A 234 9.98 2.56 4.52
C PHE A 234 8.62 3.07 4.05
N GLY A 235 8.40 4.37 4.18
CA GLY A 235 7.17 5.02 3.73
C GLY A 235 7.30 6.53 3.60
N ASP A 236 6.32 7.19 2.97
CA ASP A 236 6.34 8.63 2.68
C ASP A 236 5.03 9.35 3.00
N MET A 237 3.88 8.66 3.03
CA MET A 237 2.56 9.26 3.24
C MET A 237 1.94 8.87 4.58
N THR A 238 0.90 9.59 5.00
CA THR A 238 0.22 9.36 6.29
C THR A 238 -0.33 7.94 6.48
N ASN A 239 -0.71 7.24 5.39
CA ASN A 239 -1.13 5.84 5.44
C ASN A 239 0.01 4.86 5.79
N ASP A 240 1.28 5.32 5.76
CA ASP A 240 2.45 4.54 6.19
C ASP A 240 2.73 4.65 7.69
N ILE A 241 2.20 5.68 8.36
CA ILE A 241 2.47 5.90 9.78
C ILE A 241 2.18 4.65 10.64
N PRO A 242 1.07 3.92 10.45
CA PRO A 242 0.86 2.66 11.19
C PRO A 242 1.96 1.63 10.96
N MET A 243 2.41 1.44 9.70
CA MET A 243 3.51 0.54 9.34
C MET A 243 4.83 0.96 10.01
N LEU A 244 5.16 2.24 9.94
CA LEU A 244 6.37 2.80 10.54
C LEU A 244 6.38 2.64 12.06
N ARG A 245 5.23 2.84 12.72
CA ARG A 245 5.08 2.65 14.17
C ARG A 245 5.18 1.19 14.59
N ALA A 246 4.76 0.25 13.75
CA ALA A 246 4.87 -1.18 14.00
C ALA A 246 6.29 -1.72 13.78
N ALA A 247 7.18 -0.97 13.14
CA ALA A 247 8.55 -1.36 12.87
C ALA A 247 9.53 -0.85 13.93
N GLY A 248 10.56 -1.62 14.26
CA GLY A 248 11.64 -1.20 15.15
C GLY A 248 12.54 -0.12 14.53
N ILE A 249 12.66 -0.13 13.21
CA ILE A 249 13.48 0.83 12.46
C ILE A 249 12.61 1.50 11.40
N PRO A 250 11.79 2.50 11.79
CA PRO A 250 11.03 3.29 10.85
C PRO A 250 11.92 4.26 10.06
N VAL A 251 11.76 4.26 8.74
CA VAL A 251 12.50 5.10 7.80
C VAL A 251 11.49 5.90 6.97
N ALA A 252 11.52 7.23 7.06
CA ALA A 252 10.74 8.10 6.20
C ALA A 252 11.56 8.50 4.98
N MET A 253 10.88 8.67 3.85
CA MET A 253 11.51 9.23 2.65
C MET A 253 11.68 10.74 2.79
N GLU A 254 12.73 11.32 2.17
CA GLU A 254 12.98 12.78 2.17
C GLU A 254 11.83 13.56 1.52
N ASN A 255 11.21 13.00 0.47
CA ASN A 255 10.01 13.54 -0.17
C ASN A 255 8.72 13.34 0.64
N GLY A 256 8.78 12.59 1.75
CA GLY A 256 7.61 12.27 2.56
C GLY A 256 7.08 13.46 3.36
N GLU A 257 5.87 13.32 3.86
CA GLU A 257 5.20 14.33 4.69
C GLU A 257 5.90 14.52 6.05
N ASP A 258 5.83 15.72 6.62
CA ASP A 258 6.46 16.03 7.91
C ASP A 258 5.92 15.15 9.05
N SER A 259 4.64 14.79 8.99
CA SER A 259 4.00 13.86 9.94
C SER A 259 4.61 12.45 9.91
N VAL A 260 5.07 12.01 8.73
CA VAL A 260 5.75 10.73 8.53
C VAL A 260 7.19 10.80 9.02
N LYS A 261 7.88 11.89 8.70
CA LYS A 261 9.26 12.15 9.21
C LYS A 261 9.31 12.22 10.72
N ALA A 262 8.27 12.75 11.36
CA ALA A 262 8.18 12.88 12.81
C ALA A 262 8.15 11.52 13.56
N VAL A 263 7.73 10.44 12.92
CA VAL A 263 7.72 9.09 13.52
C VAL A 263 8.92 8.24 13.11
N ALA A 264 9.76 8.73 12.21
CA ALA A 264 10.91 8.00 11.69
C ALA A 264 12.15 8.12 12.60
N ARG A 265 12.99 7.09 12.57
CA ARG A 265 14.33 7.08 13.20
C ARG A 265 15.43 7.41 12.18
N LEU A 266 15.15 7.20 10.90
CA LEU A 266 16.03 7.51 9.77
C LEU A 266 15.27 8.23 8.68
N ILE A 267 15.97 9.07 7.92
CA ILE A 267 15.46 9.68 6.70
C ILE A 267 16.24 9.09 5.52
N ALA A 268 15.53 8.47 4.61
CA ALA A 268 16.09 8.01 3.33
C ALA A 268 16.13 9.17 2.33
N PRO A 269 17.11 9.22 1.43
CA PRO A 269 17.09 10.15 0.31
C PRO A 269 15.80 10.08 -0.50
N ASP A 270 15.54 11.11 -1.30
CA ASP A 270 14.37 11.21 -2.17
C ASP A 270 14.15 9.94 -3.03
N HIS A 271 12.90 9.57 -3.26
CA HIS A 271 12.53 8.37 -4.02
C HIS A 271 13.08 8.37 -5.45
N ASN A 272 13.21 9.55 -6.08
CA ASN A 272 13.80 9.69 -7.42
C ASN A 272 15.29 9.28 -7.46
N LEU A 273 15.96 9.34 -6.33
CA LEU A 273 17.35 8.92 -6.19
C LEU A 273 17.50 7.44 -5.81
N GLY A 274 16.38 6.73 -5.63
CA GLY A 274 16.39 5.37 -5.12
C GLY A 274 16.77 5.29 -3.64
N GLY A 275 16.22 6.20 -2.84
CA GLY A 275 16.57 6.39 -1.43
C GLY A 275 16.50 5.12 -0.59
N VAL A 276 15.56 4.22 -0.88
CA VAL A 276 15.47 2.90 -0.22
C VAL A 276 16.75 2.10 -0.44
N GLY A 277 17.15 1.92 -1.69
CA GLY A 277 18.36 1.17 -2.05
C GLY A 277 19.63 1.77 -1.43
N LEU A 278 19.73 3.10 -1.44
CA LEU A 278 20.87 3.80 -0.83
C LEU A 278 20.96 3.54 0.69
N VAL A 279 19.84 3.54 1.39
CA VAL A 279 19.81 3.20 2.84
C VAL A 279 20.19 1.74 3.06
N LEU A 280 19.66 0.81 2.25
CA LEU A 280 19.98 -0.61 2.35
C LEU A 280 21.46 -0.86 2.09
N GLU A 281 22.04 -0.28 1.03
CA GLU A 281 23.47 -0.39 0.73
C GLU A 281 24.35 0.14 1.86
N ARG A 282 23.99 1.32 2.39
CA ARG A 282 24.77 1.99 3.41
C ARG A 282 24.74 1.31 4.76
N HIS A 283 23.65 0.63 5.11
CA HIS A 283 23.43 0.19 6.48
C HIS A 283 23.26 -1.33 6.66
N LEU A 284 22.71 -2.01 5.65
CA LEU A 284 22.44 -3.45 5.72
C LEU A 284 23.38 -4.29 4.84
N LEU A 285 23.88 -3.72 3.74
CA LEU A 285 24.61 -4.48 2.73
C LEU A 285 26.12 -4.27 2.78
N GLN A 286 26.64 -3.36 3.61
CA GLN A 286 28.07 -3.20 3.79
C GLN A 286 28.70 -4.52 4.25
N LYS A 287 29.82 -4.90 3.64
CA LYS A 287 30.62 -6.01 4.14
C LYS A 287 31.18 -5.63 5.51
N GLU A 288 31.10 -6.53 6.48
CA GLU A 288 31.92 -6.41 7.68
C GLU A 288 33.38 -6.42 7.22
N ASN A 289 34.09 -5.32 7.49
CA ASN A 289 35.54 -5.25 7.32
C ASN A 289 36.22 -6.03 8.43
#